data_5a0f3c793e02defeab0e09d9ede18bd2
#
_entry.id   5a0f3c793e02defeab0e09d9ede18bd2
#
_cell.length_a   1.000
_cell.length_b   1.000
_cell.length_c   1.000
_cell.angle_alpha   90.00
_cell.angle_beta   90.00
_cell.angle_gamma   90.00
#
_symmetry.space_group_name_H-M   'P 1'
#
loop_
_entity.id
_entity.type
_entity.pdbx_description
1 polymer ?
#
loop_
_entity_poly.entity_id
_entity_poly.type
_entity_poly.pdbx_seq_one_letter_code
_entity_poly.pdbx_strand_id
1 'polypeptide(L)'
;MRETLRSLGPHLWRYRRALSLGFAALLIKDVLGALLPYFLGRGVDAMKAGVFNVETVTWLAAAIVGFAAVKGVFQYWMRVVLIGVSRDIEYDIRNDFFHRLTALSSDFYARTRTGDIMARATNDLNAVRQMLGPGLMYSLETGFTFLIVISIMLTVDWRLTLAALIPTPLISVSVSYFGRLIHTRFEHIQKMFSDISSRVQENIAGVRVVRAFVQEEAELRQFESLNQGYITENIRLARLSGAFMPVLQTLVGVTMLILLWVGGLRLLAGRISLGQFVMFYTYMAMLVWPMIAFGWVVNLVQRGTASLTRIKSILEEKPSIAEPAAARPLPEPLRGEIEFRGVVVEHPSGRALNAIDLHIPGGATVAIVGHTGSGKTTLVQLVPRLMDPAQGSVLIDGHDVREYSPAALRRQIGFVPQETILFSTTLAENISFGVETASEEEIRRAAEMAGLGPDLETFPEGLNTMIGERGITLSGGQKQRTAIARAILRNPRILILDDALSSVDTLTEDRILNGLAAQMRDRTTILISHRVSTVCNADRIFVIERGRVAEEGTHESLLALGGYYADLHQKQLLEEELEAI
;
A
#
# COMPACT_ATOMS: atom_id res chain seq x y z
N MET A 1 -11.77 -17.89 -5.32
CA MET A 1 -10.74 -18.06 -6.37
C MET A 1 -11.25 -17.76 -7.78
N ARG A 2 -12.34 -18.39 -8.27
CA ARG A 2 -12.85 -18.10 -9.64
C ARG A 2 -13.32 -16.66 -9.83
N GLU A 3 -14.01 -16.07 -8.87
CA GLU A 3 -14.48 -14.68 -8.93
C GLU A 3 -13.33 -13.67 -8.85
N THR A 4 -12.33 -13.95 -8.01
CA THR A 4 -11.15 -13.10 -7.87
C THR A 4 -10.31 -13.08 -9.16
N LEU A 5 -10.19 -14.23 -9.84
CA LEU A 5 -9.51 -14.30 -11.14
C LEU A 5 -10.34 -13.64 -12.26
N ARG A 6 -11.67 -13.63 -12.17
CA ARG A 6 -12.53 -12.91 -13.11
C ARG A 6 -12.32 -11.39 -13.08
N SER A 7 -11.96 -10.82 -11.94
CA SER A 7 -11.67 -9.38 -11.84
C SER A 7 -10.44 -8.95 -12.64
N LEU A 8 -9.53 -9.88 -12.95
CA LEU A 8 -8.39 -9.63 -13.84
C LEU A 8 -8.78 -9.70 -15.34
N GLY A 9 -9.97 -10.19 -15.65
CA GLY A 9 -10.44 -10.36 -17.04
C GLY A 9 -10.28 -9.10 -17.91
N PRO A 10 -10.73 -7.91 -17.47
CA PRO A 10 -10.57 -6.66 -18.21
C PRO A 10 -9.11 -6.34 -18.52
N HIS A 11 -8.21 -6.48 -17.54
CA HIS A 11 -6.78 -6.21 -17.69
C HIS A 11 -6.13 -7.22 -18.65
N LEU A 12 -6.41 -8.51 -18.51
CA LEU A 12 -5.90 -9.55 -19.42
C LEU A 12 -6.44 -9.37 -20.86
N TRP A 13 -7.68 -8.97 -21.00
CA TRP A 13 -8.28 -8.72 -22.31
C TRP A 13 -7.65 -7.53 -23.04
N ARG A 14 -7.27 -6.49 -22.31
CA ARG A 14 -6.55 -5.32 -22.84
C ARG A 14 -5.24 -5.73 -23.52
N TYR A 15 -4.50 -6.67 -22.92
CA TYR A 15 -3.19 -7.14 -23.38
C TYR A 15 -3.26 -8.46 -24.18
N ARG A 16 -4.44 -8.89 -24.63
CA ARG A 16 -4.65 -10.19 -25.30
C ARG A 16 -3.72 -10.46 -26.49
N ARG A 17 -3.39 -9.43 -27.29
CA ARG A 17 -2.49 -9.58 -28.45
C ARG A 17 -1.06 -9.91 -28.00
N ALA A 18 -0.53 -9.20 -27.05
CA ALA A 18 0.80 -9.46 -26.50
C ALA A 18 0.84 -10.83 -25.80
N LEU A 19 -0.19 -11.16 -25.01
CA LEU A 19 -0.30 -12.48 -24.39
C LEU A 19 -0.32 -13.61 -25.42
N SER A 20 -1.10 -13.49 -26.51
CA SER A 20 -1.14 -14.51 -27.56
C SER A 20 0.21 -14.67 -28.27
N LEU A 21 0.93 -13.58 -28.54
CA LEU A 21 2.29 -13.63 -29.09
C LEU A 21 3.28 -14.31 -28.12
N GLY A 22 3.21 -13.98 -26.84
CA GLY A 22 4.04 -14.61 -25.80
C GLY A 22 3.77 -16.10 -25.67
N PHE A 23 2.51 -16.52 -25.72
CA PHE A 23 2.12 -17.93 -25.70
C PHE A 23 2.52 -18.67 -26.98
N ALA A 24 2.41 -18.05 -28.14
CA ALA A 24 2.89 -18.63 -29.40
C ALA A 24 4.42 -18.85 -29.36
N ALA A 25 5.17 -17.87 -28.86
CA ALA A 25 6.62 -17.98 -28.67
C ALA A 25 6.98 -19.09 -27.67
N LEU A 26 6.21 -19.25 -26.57
CA LEU A 26 6.38 -20.33 -25.60
C LEU A 26 6.16 -21.69 -26.26
N LEU A 27 5.09 -21.86 -27.02
CA LEU A 27 4.75 -23.11 -27.68
C LEU A 27 5.81 -23.50 -28.72
N ILE A 28 6.25 -22.56 -29.56
CA ILE A 28 7.32 -22.76 -30.53
C ILE A 28 8.62 -23.18 -29.85
N LYS A 29 9.01 -22.48 -28.79
CA LYS A 29 10.20 -22.79 -27.96
C LYS A 29 10.14 -24.21 -27.41
N ASP A 30 8.97 -24.63 -26.86
CA ASP A 30 8.81 -25.97 -26.28
C ASP A 30 8.84 -27.07 -27.35
N VAL A 31 8.22 -26.85 -28.51
CA VAL A 31 8.31 -27.78 -29.63
C VAL A 31 9.74 -27.91 -30.14
N LEU A 32 10.45 -26.79 -30.34
CA LEU A 32 11.86 -26.81 -30.75
C LEU A 32 12.74 -27.51 -29.70
N GLY A 33 12.45 -27.26 -28.39
CA GLY A 33 13.13 -27.94 -27.30
C GLY A 33 12.95 -29.47 -27.32
N ALA A 34 11.75 -29.92 -27.61
CA ALA A 34 11.43 -31.36 -27.71
C ALA A 34 12.04 -32.04 -28.94
N LEU A 35 12.36 -31.30 -30.00
CA LEU A 35 13.01 -31.83 -31.19
C LEU A 35 14.51 -32.14 -30.96
N LEU A 36 15.18 -31.46 -30.03
CA LEU A 36 16.61 -31.66 -29.78
C LEU A 36 16.95 -33.11 -29.39
N PRO A 37 16.29 -33.75 -28.40
CA PRO A 37 16.50 -35.15 -28.07
C PRO A 37 16.18 -36.10 -29.25
N TYR A 38 15.19 -35.76 -30.05
CA TYR A 38 14.85 -36.55 -31.24
C TYR A 38 15.97 -36.57 -32.28
N PHE A 39 16.56 -35.41 -32.62
CA PHE A 39 17.71 -35.33 -33.51
C PHE A 39 18.95 -35.98 -32.94
N LEU A 40 19.20 -35.84 -31.63
CA LEU A 40 20.28 -36.53 -30.97
C LEU A 40 20.13 -38.05 -31.10
N GLY A 41 18.94 -38.59 -30.87
CA GLY A 41 18.68 -40.02 -31.01
C GLY A 41 18.91 -40.51 -32.46
N ARG A 42 18.42 -39.76 -33.47
CA ARG A 42 18.68 -40.06 -34.88
C ARG A 42 20.17 -40.07 -35.21
N GLY A 43 20.94 -39.14 -34.66
CA GLY A 43 22.37 -39.08 -34.84
C GLY A 43 23.10 -40.32 -34.29
N VAL A 44 22.70 -40.76 -33.08
CA VAL A 44 23.26 -41.98 -32.46
C VAL A 44 22.93 -43.23 -33.31
N ASP A 45 21.73 -43.34 -33.84
CA ASP A 45 21.34 -44.44 -34.70
C ASP A 45 22.13 -44.45 -36.03
N ALA A 46 22.38 -43.29 -36.63
CA ALA A 46 23.21 -43.15 -37.82
C ALA A 46 24.67 -43.57 -37.58
N MET A 47 25.22 -43.23 -36.39
CA MET A 47 26.56 -43.72 -35.98
C MET A 47 26.63 -45.24 -35.94
N LYS A 48 25.62 -45.89 -35.33
CA LYS A 48 25.57 -47.34 -35.22
C LYS A 48 25.44 -48.05 -36.59
N ALA A 49 24.75 -47.44 -37.54
CA ALA A 49 24.53 -47.97 -38.89
C ALA A 49 25.77 -47.88 -39.81
N GLY A 50 26.88 -47.29 -39.33
CA GLY A 50 28.11 -47.15 -40.14
C GLY A 50 28.00 -46.14 -41.30
N VAL A 51 26.90 -45.42 -41.41
CA VAL A 51 26.64 -44.40 -42.44
C VAL A 51 27.19 -43.01 -42.01
N PHE A 52 28.12 -43.00 -41.09
CA PHE A 52 28.61 -41.80 -40.41
C PHE A 52 29.86 -41.28 -41.14
N ASN A 53 29.72 -40.22 -41.91
CA ASN A 53 30.84 -39.48 -42.47
C ASN A 53 30.91 -38.08 -41.80
N VAL A 54 32.05 -37.39 -41.98
CA VAL A 54 32.29 -36.06 -41.37
C VAL A 54 31.21 -35.06 -41.74
N GLU A 55 30.69 -35.17 -42.97
CA GLU A 55 29.63 -34.29 -43.46
C GLU A 55 28.32 -34.47 -42.67
N THR A 56 27.89 -35.72 -42.42
CA THR A 56 26.69 -36.05 -41.66
C THR A 56 26.79 -35.55 -40.22
N VAL A 57 27.96 -35.70 -39.58
CA VAL A 57 28.22 -35.17 -38.22
C VAL A 57 28.11 -33.68 -38.19
N THR A 58 28.75 -33.01 -39.16
CA THR A 58 28.75 -31.55 -39.26
C THR A 58 27.30 -31.01 -39.45
N TRP A 59 26.52 -31.62 -40.32
CA TRP A 59 25.13 -31.27 -40.55
C TRP A 59 24.24 -31.46 -39.30
N LEU A 60 24.38 -32.58 -38.60
CA LEU A 60 23.64 -32.84 -37.36
C LEU A 60 24.03 -31.86 -36.25
N ALA A 61 25.33 -31.59 -36.08
CA ALA A 61 25.82 -30.64 -35.12
C ALA A 61 25.30 -29.20 -35.42
N ALA A 62 25.39 -28.80 -36.72
CA ALA A 62 24.89 -27.53 -37.16
C ALA A 62 23.36 -27.40 -36.95
N ALA A 63 22.60 -28.49 -37.20
CA ALA A 63 21.17 -28.52 -36.94
C ALA A 63 20.84 -28.37 -35.47
N ILE A 64 21.52 -29.10 -34.58
CA ILE A 64 21.32 -28.99 -33.12
C ILE A 64 21.61 -27.57 -32.64
N VAL A 65 22.73 -26.97 -33.05
CA VAL A 65 23.10 -25.59 -32.70
C VAL A 65 22.08 -24.60 -33.28
N GLY A 66 21.65 -24.79 -34.52
CA GLY A 66 20.63 -23.94 -35.15
C GLY A 66 19.30 -24.00 -34.43
N PHE A 67 18.79 -25.20 -34.09
CA PHE A 67 17.58 -25.35 -33.29
C PHE A 67 17.72 -24.75 -31.87
N ALA A 68 18.87 -24.92 -31.25
CA ALA A 68 19.13 -24.32 -29.92
C ALA A 68 19.15 -22.79 -29.98
N ALA A 69 19.76 -22.21 -31.02
CA ALA A 69 19.78 -20.77 -31.24
C ALA A 69 18.37 -20.20 -31.47
N VAL A 70 17.61 -20.83 -32.38
CA VAL A 70 16.22 -20.41 -32.66
C VAL A 70 15.34 -20.55 -31.41
N LYS A 71 15.46 -21.66 -30.67
CA LYS A 71 14.81 -21.83 -29.36
C LYS A 71 15.17 -20.69 -28.40
N GLY A 72 16.46 -20.31 -28.36
CA GLY A 72 16.93 -19.20 -27.51
C GLY A 72 16.27 -17.87 -27.83
N VAL A 73 16.11 -17.56 -29.12
CA VAL A 73 15.38 -16.35 -29.59
C VAL A 73 13.93 -16.38 -29.10
N PHE A 74 13.19 -17.47 -29.32
CA PHE A 74 11.81 -17.57 -28.88
C PHE A 74 11.67 -17.56 -27.34
N GLN A 75 12.65 -18.13 -26.62
CA GLN A 75 12.70 -18.06 -25.16
C GLN A 75 12.89 -16.63 -24.66
N TYR A 76 13.76 -15.85 -25.30
CA TYR A 76 13.94 -14.44 -25.01
C TYR A 76 12.64 -13.65 -25.23
N TRP A 77 12.03 -13.81 -26.42
CA TRP A 77 10.77 -13.13 -26.76
C TRP A 77 9.64 -13.49 -25.82
N MET A 78 9.46 -14.76 -25.51
CA MET A 78 8.47 -15.24 -24.55
C MET A 78 8.64 -14.51 -23.19
N ARG A 79 9.89 -14.46 -22.67
CA ARG A 79 10.16 -13.79 -21.40
C ARG A 79 9.88 -12.29 -21.45
N VAL A 80 10.38 -11.61 -22.44
CA VAL A 80 10.21 -10.16 -22.59
C VAL A 80 8.73 -9.81 -22.69
N VAL A 81 7.98 -10.53 -23.50
CA VAL A 81 6.56 -10.24 -23.72
C VAL A 81 5.71 -10.58 -22.48
N LEU A 82 5.80 -11.81 -21.95
CA LEU A 82 4.94 -12.24 -20.85
C LEU A 82 5.27 -11.52 -19.53
N ILE A 83 6.56 -11.30 -19.24
CA ILE A 83 6.96 -10.52 -18.07
C ILE A 83 6.62 -9.04 -18.27
N GLY A 84 6.81 -8.50 -19.49
CA GLY A 84 6.41 -7.13 -19.84
C GLY A 84 4.93 -6.89 -19.55
N VAL A 85 4.05 -7.73 -20.10
CA VAL A 85 2.61 -7.64 -19.86
C VAL A 85 2.27 -7.69 -18.35
N SER A 86 2.96 -8.52 -17.57
CA SER A 86 2.72 -8.56 -16.13
C SER A 86 3.10 -7.26 -15.41
N ARG A 87 4.08 -6.51 -15.93
CA ARG A 87 4.46 -5.17 -15.46
C ARG A 87 3.43 -4.12 -15.85
N ASP A 88 2.93 -4.20 -17.07
CA ASP A 88 1.88 -3.28 -17.54
C ASP A 88 0.59 -3.44 -16.74
N ILE A 89 0.21 -4.69 -16.43
CA ILE A 89 -0.95 -4.96 -15.56
C ILE A 89 -0.68 -4.49 -14.11
N GLU A 90 0.53 -4.67 -13.58
CA GLU A 90 0.94 -4.13 -12.28
C GLU A 90 0.77 -2.61 -12.25
N TYR A 91 1.20 -1.92 -13.30
CA TYR A 91 1.06 -0.47 -13.45
C TYR A 91 -0.42 -0.05 -13.46
N ASP A 92 -1.26 -0.71 -14.26
CA ASP A 92 -2.70 -0.41 -14.33
C ASP A 92 -3.36 -0.60 -12.95
N ILE A 93 -3.13 -1.74 -12.28
CA ILE A 93 -3.72 -2.00 -10.95
C ILE A 93 -3.21 -1.00 -9.90
N ARG A 94 -1.92 -0.59 -9.97
CA ARG A 94 -1.36 0.40 -9.04
C ARG A 94 -2.04 1.75 -9.20
N ASN A 95 -2.28 2.18 -10.42
CA ASN A 95 -2.98 3.44 -10.71
C ASN A 95 -4.43 3.37 -10.23
N ASP A 96 -5.15 2.29 -10.54
CA ASP A 96 -6.53 2.09 -10.07
C ASP A 96 -6.60 2.07 -8.54
N PHE A 97 -5.65 1.42 -7.89
CA PHE A 97 -5.54 1.36 -6.43
C PHE A 97 -5.30 2.75 -5.83
N PHE A 98 -4.35 3.51 -6.36
CA PHE A 98 -4.07 4.86 -5.89
C PHE A 98 -5.25 5.80 -6.14
N HIS A 99 -5.85 5.73 -7.32
CA HIS A 99 -7.06 6.51 -7.64
C HIS A 99 -8.21 6.18 -6.66
N ARG A 100 -8.39 4.91 -6.33
CA ARG A 100 -9.39 4.52 -5.33
C ARG A 100 -9.05 5.07 -3.95
N LEU A 101 -7.81 4.96 -3.50
CA LEU A 101 -7.40 5.53 -2.21
C LEU A 101 -7.69 7.02 -2.13
N THR A 102 -7.36 7.81 -3.14
CA THR A 102 -7.63 9.26 -3.12
C THR A 102 -9.11 9.62 -3.10
N ALA A 103 -9.98 8.71 -3.53
CA ALA A 103 -11.45 8.89 -3.51
C ALA A 103 -12.10 8.43 -2.21
N LEU A 104 -11.42 7.65 -1.36
CA LEU A 104 -11.97 7.15 -0.10
C LEU A 104 -12.05 8.25 0.96
N SER A 105 -13.07 8.15 1.82
CA SER A 105 -13.35 9.13 2.88
C SER A 105 -12.49 8.89 4.12
N SER A 106 -12.38 9.89 5.00
CA SER A 106 -11.54 9.87 6.22
C SER A 106 -11.86 8.71 7.17
N ASP A 107 -13.10 8.26 7.23
CA ASP A 107 -13.55 7.12 8.04
C ASP A 107 -12.87 5.79 7.66
N PHE A 108 -12.56 5.60 6.37
CA PHE A 108 -11.78 4.45 5.92
C PHE A 108 -10.38 4.46 6.54
N TYR A 109 -9.71 5.61 6.53
CA TYR A 109 -8.35 5.77 7.06
C TYR A 109 -8.31 5.67 8.60
N ALA A 110 -9.38 6.07 9.27
CA ALA A 110 -9.49 5.93 10.73
C ALA A 110 -9.58 4.47 11.17
N ARG A 111 -10.23 3.59 10.37
CA ARG A 111 -10.36 2.15 10.68
C ARG A 111 -9.30 1.26 10.04
N THR A 112 -8.51 1.77 9.09
CA THR A 112 -7.52 0.99 8.36
C THR A 112 -6.11 1.52 8.63
N ARG A 113 -5.22 0.64 9.09
CA ARG A 113 -3.84 1.03 9.39
C ARG A 113 -3.06 1.38 8.11
N THR A 114 -2.34 2.48 8.11
CA THR A 114 -1.49 2.92 6.98
C THR A 114 -0.52 1.83 6.54
N GLY A 115 0.08 1.08 7.48
CA GLY A 115 0.99 -0.02 7.17
C GLY A 115 0.33 -1.15 6.37
N ASP A 116 -0.96 -1.44 6.61
CA ASP A 116 -1.70 -2.45 5.84
C ASP A 116 -1.97 -1.97 4.39
N ILE A 117 -2.32 -0.70 4.22
CA ILE A 117 -2.47 -0.08 2.89
C ILE A 117 -1.15 -0.14 2.13
N MET A 118 -0.03 0.24 2.77
CA MET A 118 1.30 0.19 2.16
C MET A 118 1.72 -1.24 1.80
N ALA A 119 1.44 -2.24 2.65
CA ALA A 119 1.71 -3.64 2.35
C ALA A 119 0.93 -4.12 1.12
N ARG A 120 -0.31 -3.68 0.94
CA ARG A 120 -1.13 -3.99 -0.25
C ARG A 120 -0.60 -3.28 -1.49
N ALA A 121 -0.19 -2.01 -1.38
CA ALA A 121 0.37 -1.22 -2.48
C ALA A 121 1.73 -1.72 -2.97
N THR A 122 2.48 -2.47 -2.16
CA THR A 122 3.83 -2.95 -2.47
C THR A 122 3.91 -4.48 -2.56
N ASN A 123 3.80 -5.16 -1.44
CA ASN A 123 4.02 -6.62 -1.35
C ASN A 123 2.93 -7.41 -2.06
N ASP A 124 1.65 -7.06 -1.85
CA ASP A 124 0.53 -7.76 -2.48
C ASP A 124 0.50 -7.54 -3.99
N LEU A 125 0.75 -6.32 -4.44
CA LEU A 125 0.83 -6.01 -5.85
C LEU A 125 1.97 -6.77 -6.54
N ASN A 126 3.13 -6.88 -5.88
CA ASN A 126 4.24 -7.69 -6.37
C ASN A 126 3.88 -9.19 -6.44
N ALA A 127 3.13 -9.72 -5.46
CA ALA A 127 2.66 -11.11 -5.49
C ALA A 127 1.69 -11.37 -6.65
N VAL A 128 0.78 -10.43 -6.95
CA VAL A 128 -0.12 -10.51 -8.13
C VAL A 128 0.69 -10.48 -9.42
N ARG A 129 1.68 -9.60 -9.54
CA ARG A 129 2.59 -9.55 -10.69
C ARG A 129 3.34 -10.87 -10.89
N GLN A 130 3.89 -11.44 -9.81
CA GLN A 130 4.58 -12.73 -9.90
C GLN A 130 3.65 -13.86 -10.33
N MET A 131 2.39 -13.85 -9.92
CA MET A 131 1.38 -14.80 -10.37
C MET A 131 1.09 -14.64 -11.87
N LEU A 132 0.93 -13.41 -12.36
CA LEU A 132 0.57 -13.12 -13.76
C LEU A 132 1.74 -13.24 -14.73
N GLY A 133 2.97 -12.96 -14.29
CA GLY A 133 4.18 -13.13 -15.09
C GLY A 133 4.77 -14.53 -14.94
N PRO A 134 5.73 -14.72 -14.02
CA PRO A 134 6.37 -16.02 -13.82
C PRO A 134 5.39 -17.16 -13.55
N GLY A 135 4.36 -16.95 -12.72
CA GLY A 135 3.37 -17.96 -12.37
C GLY A 135 2.64 -18.52 -13.60
N LEU A 136 2.09 -17.65 -14.45
CA LEU A 136 1.41 -18.04 -15.67
C LEU A 136 2.38 -18.65 -16.69
N MET A 137 3.55 -18.00 -16.87
CA MET A 137 4.58 -18.46 -17.81
C MET A 137 5.05 -19.89 -17.49
N TYR A 138 5.48 -20.15 -16.25
CA TYR A 138 5.97 -21.47 -15.87
C TYR A 138 4.86 -22.52 -15.76
N SER A 139 3.61 -22.12 -15.44
CA SER A 139 2.47 -23.05 -15.47
C SER A 139 2.27 -23.63 -16.86
N LEU A 140 2.27 -22.77 -17.88
CA LEU A 140 2.06 -23.16 -19.26
C LEU A 140 3.27 -23.88 -19.84
N GLU A 141 4.49 -23.39 -19.58
CA GLU A 141 5.74 -24.03 -19.99
C GLU A 141 5.82 -25.47 -19.44
N THR A 142 5.59 -25.65 -18.14
CA THR A 142 5.58 -26.96 -17.50
C THR A 142 4.53 -27.88 -18.12
N GLY A 143 3.30 -27.36 -18.30
CA GLY A 143 2.19 -28.13 -18.88
C GLY A 143 2.46 -28.56 -20.32
N PHE A 144 2.92 -27.64 -21.18
CA PHE A 144 3.22 -27.94 -22.59
C PHE A 144 4.43 -28.85 -22.75
N THR A 145 5.53 -28.58 -22.05
CA THR A 145 6.71 -29.45 -22.07
C THR A 145 6.33 -30.87 -21.66
N PHE A 146 5.57 -31.04 -20.58
CA PHE A 146 5.14 -32.35 -20.10
C PHE A 146 4.28 -33.07 -21.13
N LEU A 147 3.30 -32.39 -21.71
CA LEU A 147 2.39 -32.94 -22.71
C LEU A 147 3.13 -33.34 -23.99
N ILE A 148 4.00 -32.48 -24.54
CA ILE A 148 4.74 -32.73 -25.77
C ILE A 148 5.71 -33.89 -25.57
N VAL A 149 6.52 -33.87 -24.51
CA VAL A 149 7.53 -34.89 -24.26
C VAL A 149 6.89 -36.26 -24.02
N ILE A 150 5.86 -36.35 -23.19
CA ILE A 150 5.17 -37.63 -22.94
C ILE A 150 4.51 -38.14 -24.22
N SER A 151 3.88 -37.26 -25.03
CA SER A 151 3.28 -37.66 -26.29
C SER A 151 4.33 -38.31 -27.22
N ILE A 152 5.51 -37.71 -27.37
CA ILE A 152 6.60 -38.27 -28.16
C ILE A 152 7.07 -39.61 -27.58
N MET A 153 7.31 -39.68 -26.27
CA MET A 153 7.76 -40.92 -25.63
C MET A 153 6.77 -42.07 -25.82
N LEU A 154 5.45 -41.80 -25.70
CA LEU A 154 4.40 -42.80 -25.89
C LEU A 154 4.35 -43.33 -27.33
N THR A 155 4.64 -42.49 -28.36
CA THR A 155 4.67 -42.94 -29.77
C THR A 155 5.88 -43.85 -30.06
N VAL A 156 6.97 -43.69 -29.31
CA VAL A 156 8.19 -44.52 -29.51
C VAL A 156 8.06 -45.86 -28.77
N ASP A 157 7.78 -45.86 -27.49
CA ASP A 157 7.54 -47.09 -26.71
C ASP A 157 6.68 -46.75 -25.47
N TRP A 158 5.38 -47.08 -25.49
CA TRP A 158 4.46 -46.80 -24.43
C TRP A 158 4.80 -47.57 -23.10
N ARG A 159 5.34 -48.80 -23.19
CA ARG A 159 5.68 -49.60 -22.02
C ARG A 159 6.88 -49.00 -21.29
N LEU A 160 7.91 -48.60 -22.05
CA LEU A 160 9.08 -47.93 -21.50
C LEU A 160 8.71 -46.58 -20.87
N THR A 161 7.81 -45.83 -21.54
CA THR A 161 7.28 -44.54 -21.03
C THR A 161 6.58 -44.74 -19.68
N LEU A 162 5.66 -45.72 -19.57
CA LEU A 162 4.97 -46.01 -18.31
C LEU A 162 5.97 -46.42 -17.21
N ALA A 163 6.92 -47.30 -17.53
CA ALA A 163 7.94 -47.73 -16.56
C ALA A 163 8.79 -46.56 -16.05
N ALA A 164 9.20 -45.65 -16.97
CA ALA A 164 9.99 -44.45 -16.62
C ALA A 164 9.19 -43.43 -15.78
N LEU A 165 7.86 -43.38 -15.94
CA LEU A 165 7.00 -42.48 -15.20
C LEU A 165 6.60 -42.98 -13.80
N ILE A 166 6.84 -44.27 -13.44
CA ILE A 166 6.50 -44.82 -12.12
C ILE A 166 7.03 -43.97 -10.95
N PRO A 167 8.32 -43.51 -10.94
CA PRO A 167 8.83 -42.69 -9.84
C PRO A 167 8.36 -41.23 -9.84
N THR A 168 7.79 -40.73 -10.94
CA THR A 168 7.38 -39.34 -11.11
C THR A 168 6.40 -38.82 -10.03
N PRO A 169 5.34 -39.59 -9.66
CA PRO A 169 4.45 -39.19 -8.57
C PRO A 169 5.19 -39.05 -7.22
N LEU A 170 6.16 -39.95 -6.96
CA LEU A 170 6.97 -39.86 -5.74
C LEU A 170 7.83 -38.60 -5.69
N ILE A 171 8.39 -38.19 -6.82
CA ILE A 171 9.14 -36.92 -6.92
C ILE A 171 8.21 -35.74 -6.59
N SER A 172 7.01 -35.69 -7.19
CA SER A 172 6.03 -34.63 -6.95
C SER A 172 5.55 -34.58 -5.49
N VAL A 173 5.30 -35.76 -4.88
CA VAL A 173 4.91 -35.88 -3.47
C VAL A 173 6.07 -35.41 -2.58
N SER A 174 7.30 -35.82 -2.86
CA SER A 174 8.49 -35.42 -2.10
C SER A 174 8.69 -33.90 -2.15
N VAL A 175 8.62 -33.29 -3.35
CA VAL A 175 8.71 -31.83 -3.50
C VAL A 175 7.63 -31.11 -2.70
N SER A 176 6.40 -31.59 -2.76
CA SER A 176 5.27 -31.01 -2.03
C SER A 176 5.40 -31.17 -0.51
N TYR A 177 5.87 -32.32 -0.05
CA TYR A 177 6.10 -32.61 1.37
C TYR A 177 7.22 -31.74 1.95
N PHE A 178 8.41 -31.81 1.36
CA PHE A 178 9.53 -31.00 1.80
C PHE A 178 9.24 -29.50 1.66
N GLY A 179 8.60 -29.10 0.57
CA GLY A 179 8.22 -27.70 0.33
C GLY A 179 7.33 -27.14 1.44
N ARG A 180 6.29 -27.89 1.85
CA ARG A 180 5.44 -27.50 2.98
C ARG A 180 6.20 -27.43 4.30
N LEU A 181 7.01 -28.45 4.59
CA LEU A 181 7.75 -28.53 5.84
C LEU A 181 8.78 -27.41 5.97
N ILE A 182 9.52 -27.11 4.89
CA ILE A 182 10.46 -26.00 4.79
C ILE A 182 9.73 -24.66 4.96
N HIS A 183 8.58 -24.49 4.31
CA HIS A 183 7.79 -23.25 4.38
C HIS A 183 7.30 -22.96 5.81
N THR A 184 6.71 -23.96 6.48
CA THR A 184 6.24 -23.81 7.87
C THR A 184 7.39 -23.46 8.83
N ARG A 185 8.55 -24.12 8.66
CA ARG A 185 9.74 -23.81 9.47
C ARG A 185 10.27 -22.40 9.18
N PHE A 186 10.28 -22.01 7.92
CA PHE A 186 10.71 -20.67 7.51
C PHE A 186 9.80 -19.58 8.09
N GLU A 187 8.47 -19.77 8.08
CA GLU A 187 7.53 -18.85 8.72
C GLU A 187 7.79 -18.71 10.23
N HIS A 188 8.06 -19.82 10.90
CA HIS A 188 8.42 -19.80 12.33
C HIS A 188 9.70 -19.01 12.59
N ILE A 189 10.73 -19.22 11.77
CA ILE A 189 12.00 -18.47 11.84
C ILE A 189 11.78 -16.98 11.56
N GLN A 190 10.93 -16.62 10.60
CA GLN A 190 10.59 -15.23 10.31
C GLN A 190 9.89 -14.55 11.50
N LYS A 191 9.01 -15.28 12.20
CA LYS A 191 8.39 -14.76 13.42
C LYS A 191 9.44 -14.51 14.52
N MET A 192 10.34 -15.47 14.76
CA MET A 192 11.43 -15.31 15.73
C MET A 192 12.35 -14.13 15.36
N PHE A 193 12.64 -13.95 14.07
CA PHE A 193 13.42 -12.79 13.61
C PHE A 193 12.69 -11.45 13.86
N SER A 194 11.36 -11.43 13.67
CA SER A 194 10.53 -10.28 14.02
C SER A 194 10.58 -9.98 15.52
N ASP A 195 10.51 -11.00 16.37
CA ASP A 195 10.58 -10.86 17.82
C ASP A 195 11.94 -10.30 18.27
N ILE A 196 13.05 -10.81 17.68
CA ILE A 196 14.41 -10.27 17.88
C ILE A 196 14.50 -8.81 17.44
N SER A 197 14.00 -8.50 16.25
CA SER A 197 14.04 -7.13 15.70
C SER A 197 13.25 -6.15 16.56
N SER A 198 12.06 -6.54 17.03
CA SER A 198 11.24 -5.75 17.94
C SER A 198 11.97 -5.48 19.26
N ARG A 199 12.65 -6.52 19.82
CA ARG A 199 13.42 -6.36 21.05
C ARG A 199 14.60 -5.40 20.89
N VAL A 200 15.32 -5.48 19.76
CA VAL A 200 16.40 -4.52 19.44
C VAL A 200 15.84 -3.11 19.32
N GLN A 201 14.73 -2.93 18.60
CA GLN A 201 14.10 -1.63 18.43
C GLN A 201 13.64 -1.03 19.78
N GLU A 202 13.02 -1.83 20.66
CA GLU A 202 12.64 -1.42 22.02
C GLU A 202 13.85 -0.99 22.84
N ASN A 203 14.94 -1.78 22.81
CA ASN A 203 16.15 -1.46 23.55
C ASN A 203 16.86 -0.20 23.03
N ILE A 204 16.90 0.02 21.71
CA ILE A 204 17.48 1.24 21.13
C ILE A 204 16.61 2.45 21.49
N ALA A 205 15.29 2.35 21.34
CA ALA A 205 14.37 3.43 21.69
C ALA A 205 14.40 3.74 23.19
N GLY A 206 14.49 2.70 24.02
CA GLY A 206 14.51 2.79 25.50
C GLY A 206 15.90 2.83 26.12
N VAL A 207 16.98 3.06 25.36
CA VAL A 207 18.36 2.94 25.84
C VAL A 207 18.66 3.79 27.09
N ARG A 208 18.04 4.97 27.19
CA ARG A 208 18.16 5.84 28.36
C ARG A 208 17.55 5.20 29.60
N VAL A 209 16.44 4.49 29.45
CA VAL A 209 15.75 3.77 30.55
C VAL A 209 16.58 2.57 30.98
N VAL A 210 17.03 1.74 30.00
CA VAL A 210 17.87 0.57 30.27
C VAL A 210 19.10 0.97 31.08
N ARG A 211 19.80 2.04 30.66
CA ARG A 211 20.99 2.57 31.38
C ARG A 211 20.66 3.19 32.73
N ALA A 212 19.56 3.96 32.83
CA ALA A 212 19.17 4.60 34.09
C ALA A 212 18.84 3.57 35.19
N PHE A 213 18.34 2.38 34.78
CA PHE A 213 17.98 1.29 35.70
C PHE A 213 19.03 0.16 35.75
N VAL A 214 20.18 0.31 35.09
CA VAL A 214 21.29 -0.67 35.08
C VAL A 214 20.80 -2.06 34.66
N GLN A 215 20.00 -2.14 33.61
CA GLN A 215 19.39 -3.40 33.12
C GLN A 215 20.10 -4.01 31.90
N GLU A 216 21.30 -3.54 31.54
CA GLU A 216 22.02 -3.97 30.33
C GLU A 216 22.27 -5.49 30.32
N GLU A 217 22.69 -6.06 31.46
CA GLU A 217 22.94 -7.51 31.54
C GLU A 217 21.66 -8.35 31.45
N ALA A 218 20.56 -7.85 31.99
CA ALA A 218 19.26 -8.55 31.91
C ALA A 218 18.76 -8.57 30.48
N GLU A 219 18.85 -7.43 29.78
CA GLU A 219 18.50 -7.33 28.36
C GLU A 219 19.39 -8.17 27.47
N LEU A 220 20.70 -8.22 27.73
CA LEU A 220 21.65 -9.05 27.01
C LEU A 220 21.30 -10.55 27.14
N ARG A 221 21.04 -11.03 28.36
CA ARG A 221 20.65 -12.43 28.60
C ARG A 221 19.36 -12.80 27.87
N GLN A 222 18.38 -11.89 27.86
CA GLN A 222 17.12 -12.12 27.17
C GLN A 222 17.32 -12.17 25.65
N PHE A 223 18.12 -11.27 25.11
CA PHE A 223 18.47 -11.25 23.69
C PHE A 223 19.23 -12.53 23.30
N GLU A 224 20.19 -12.97 24.11
CA GLU A 224 20.95 -14.19 23.89
C GLU A 224 20.04 -15.42 23.85
N SER A 225 19.07 -15.53 24.75
CA SER A 225 18.08 -16.60 24.75
C SER A 225 17.25 -16.65 23.45
N LEU A 226 16.77 -15.48 22.98
CA LEU A 226 16.04 -15.38 21.71
C LEU A 226 16.92 -15.78 20.52
N ASN A 227 18.16 -15.30 20.50
CA ASN A 227 19.14 -15.59 19.44
C ASN A 227 19.52 -17.07 19.41
N GLN A 228 19.71 -17.70 20.56
CA GLN A 228 19.99 -19.15 20.65
C GLN A 228 18.82 -19.99 20.10
N GLY A 229 17.59 -19.61 20.42
CA GLY A 229 16.39 -20.23 19.85
C GLY A 229 16.35 -20.10 18.34
N TYR A 230 16.61 -18.89 17.81
CA TYR A 230 16.66 -18.60 16.38
C TYR A 230 17.73 -19.44 15.65
N ILE A 231 18.94 -19.54 16.21
CA ILE A 231 20.02 -20.39 15.65
C ILE A 231 19.58 -21.86 15.61
N THR A 232 18.96 -22.35 16.68
CA THR A 232 18.50 -23.75 16.77
C THR A 232 17.50 -24.08 15.67
N GLU A 233 16.52 -23.21 15.45
CA GLU A 233 15.52 -23.42 14.39
C GLU A 233 16.12 -23.27 12.98
N ASN A 234 17.08 -22.36 12.79
CA ASN A 234 17.82 -22.25 11.51
C ASN A 234 18.62 -23.51 11.21
N ILE A 235 19.30 -24.11 12.20
CA ILE A 235 20.02 -25.38 12.01
C ILE A 235 19.05 -26.52 11.65
N ARG A 236 17.86 -26.55 12.26
CA ARG A 236 16.81 -27.53 11.91
C ARG A 236 16.34 -27.35 10.48
N LEU A 237 16.11 -26.10 10.05
CA LEU A 237 15.76 -25.77 8.67
C LEU A 237 16.89 -26.15 7.69
N ALA A 238 18.13 -25.85 8.04
CA ALA A 238 19.32 -26.21 7.23
C ALA A 238 19.43 -27.72 7.03
N ARG A 239 19.24 -28.53 8.08
CA ARG A 239 19.23 -30.00 7.99
C ARG A 239 18.12 -30.51 7.08
N LEU A 240 16.90 -29.94 7.21
CA LEU A 240 15.76 -30.32 6.38
C LEU A 240 15.98 -29.95 4.91
N SER A 241 16.43 -28.72 4.64
CA SER A 241 16.75 -28.26 3.29
C SER A 241 17.94 -29.02 2.69
N GLY A 242 18.93 -29.34 3.52
CA GLY A 242 20.07 -30.15 3.13
C GLY A 242 19.71 -31.60 2.75
N ALA A 243 18.67 -32.18 3.38
CA ALA A 243 18.17 -33.53 3.03
C ALA A 243 17.34 -33.54 1.74
N PHE A 244 16.74 -32.41 1.37
CA PHE A 244 15.82 -32.31 0.22
C PHE A 244 16.48 -32.66 -1.12
N MET A 245 17.65 -32.06 -1.41
CA MET A 245 18.36 -32.28 -2.68
C MET A 245 18.87 -33.71 -2.84
N PRO A 246 19.52 -34.37 -1.85
CA PRO A 246 19.89 -35.76 -1.94
C PRO A 246 18.68 -36.70 -2.17
N VAL A 247 17.54 -36.47 -1.50
CA VAL A 247 16.33 -37.27 -1.72
C VAL A 247 15.84 -37.14 -3.15
N LEU A 248 15.78 -35.91 -3.68
CA LEU A 248 15.39 -35.69 -5.08
C LEU A 248 16.38 -36.38 -6.06
N GLN A 249 17.67 -36.20 -5.85
CA GLN A 249 18.71 -36.85 -6.69
C GLN A 249 18.58 -38.36 -6.66
N THR A 250 18.31 -38.96 -5.50
CA THR A 250 18.08 -40.39 -5.38
C THR A 250 16.85 -40.83 -6.18
N LEU A 251 15.72 -40.11 -6.10
CA LEU A 251 14.51 -40.43 -6.86
C LEU A 251 14.73 -40.29 -8.38
N VAL A 252 15.44 -39.24 -8.81
CA VAL A 252 15.87 -39.09 -10.20
C VAL A 252 16.80 -40.22 -10.62
N GLY A 253 17.78 -40.60 -9.78
CA GLY A 253 18.67 -41.73 -9.99
C GLY A 253 17.92 -43.06 -10.15
N VAL A 254 16.89 -43.29 -9.32
CA VAL A 254 15.99 -44.49 -9.46
C VAL A 254 15.29 -44.47 -10.80
N THR A 255 14.81 -43.31 -11.24
CA THR A 255 14.16 -43.15 -12.57
C THR A 255 15.13 -43.52 -13.69
N MET A 256 16.39 -43.04 -13.62
CA MET A 256 17.44 -43.35 -14.58
C MET A 256 17.84 -44.82 -14.54
N LEU A 257 17.88 -45.44 -13.37
CA LEU A 257 18.13 -46.87 -13.18
C LEU A 257 17.03 -47.72 -13.82
N ILE A 258 15.75 -47.39 -13.60
CA ILE A 258 14.61 -48.08 -14.23
C ILE A 258 14.71 -47.95 -15.75
N LEU A 259 15.02 -46.75 -16.25
CA LEU A 259 15.20 -46.51 -17.67
C LEU A 259 16.38 -47.37 -18.25
N LEU A 260 17.50 -47.43 -17.53
CA LEU A 260 18.65 -48.22 -17.93
C LEU A 260 18.30 -49.73 -17.94
N TRP A 261 17.64 -50.22 -16.92
CA TRP A 261 17.27 -51.63 -16.83
C TRP A 261 16.20 -52.03 -17.86
N VAL A 262 15.02 -51.41 -17.78
CA VAL A 262 13.90 -51.74 -18.68
C VAL A 262 14.21 -51.35 -20.13
N GLY A 263 14.79 -50.16 -20.35
CA GLY A 263 15.22 -49.71 -21.66
C GLY A 263 16.33 -50.55 -22.27
N GLY A 264 17.32 -50.97 -21.45
CA GLY A 264 18.38 -51.89 -21.83
C GLY A 264 17.84 -53.26 -22.26
N LEU A 265 16.90 -53.84 -21.52
CA LEU A 265 16.24 -55.10 -21.90
C LEU A 265 15.47 -54.95 -23.22
N ARG A 266 14.80 -53.83 -23.44
CA ARG A 266 14.09 -53.54 -24.67
C ARG A 266 15.05 -53.31 -25.87
N LEU A 267 16.18 -52.69 -25.62
CA LEU A 267 17.26 -52.51 -26.62
C LEU A 267 17.87 -53.89 -27.01
N LEU A 268 18.17 -54.75 -26.04
CA LEU A 268 18.68 -56.10 -26.29
C LEU A 268 17.67 -56.98 -27.06
N ALA A 269 16.39 -56.78 -26.75
CA ALA A 269 15.29 -57.45 -27.47
C ALA A 269 14.99 -56.86 -28.89
N GLY A 270 15.74 -55.83 -29.32
CA GLY A 270 15.55 -55.18 -30.63
C GLY A 270 14.26 -54.38 -30.74
N ARG A 271 13.59 -54.06 -29.63
CA ARG A 271 12.31 -53.33 -29.63
C ARG A 271 12.48 -51.82 -29.76
N ILE A 272 13.64 -51.32 -29.31
CA ILE A 272 14.04 -49.91 -29.48
C ILE A 272 15.48 -49.85 -30.02
N SER A 273 15.81 -48.74 -30.70
CA SER A 273 17.16 -48.49 -31.16
C SER A 273 18.02 -47.88 -30.02
N LEU A 274 19.35 -47.85 -30.20
CA LEU A 274 20.27 -47.17 -29.27
C LEU A 274 19.97 -45.65 -29.23
N GLY A 275 19.67 -45.04 -30.37
CA GLY A 275 19.30 -43.64 -30.45
C GLY A 275 17.98 -43.36 -29.74
N GLN A 276 16.98 -44.24 -29.85
CA GLN A 276 15.75 -44.14 -29.09
C GLN A 276 16.00 -44.24 -27.56
N PHE A 277 16.90 -45.09 -27.13
CA PHE A 277 17.29 -45.19 -25.72
C PHE A 277 17.90 -43.88 -25.21
N VAL A 278 18.87 -43.30 -25.97
CA VAL A 278 19.49 -42.01 -25.62
C VAL A 278 18.44 -40.86 -25.64
N MET A 279 17.54 -40.89 -26.59
CA MET A 279 16.42 -39.93 -26.64
C MET A 279 15.54 -40.02 -25.40
N PHE A 280 15.13 -41.20 -24.95
CA PHE A 280 14.39 -41.41 -23.71
C PHE A 280 15.11 -40.86 -22.48
N TYR A 281 16.43 -41.12 -22.38
CA TYR A 281 17.26 -40.61 -21.29
C TYR A 281 17.25 -39.09 -21.24
N THR A 282 17.37 -38.43 -22.41
CA THR A 282 17.37 -36.97 -22.52
C THR A 282 16.01 -36.39 -22.20
N TYR A 283 14.91 -37.01 -22.66
CA TYR A 283 13.54 -36.57 -22.31
C TYR A 283 13.25 -36.69 -20.82
N MET A 284 13.67 -37.77 -20.17
CA MET A 284 13.51 -37.93 -18.72
C MET A 284 14.26 -36.85 -17.97
N ALA A 285 15.52 -36.53 -18.36
CA ALA A 285 16.28 -35.42 -17.79
C ALA A 285 15.56 -34.06 -17.98
N MET A 286 14.94 -33.86 -19.15
CA MET A 286 14.17 -32.64 -19.45
C MET A 286 12.90 -32.50 -18.59
N LEU A 287 12.28 -33.60 -18.15
CA LEU A 287 11.06 -33.59 -17.32
C LEU A 287 11.34 -33.31 -15.84
N VAL A 288 12.59 -33.42 -15.37
CA VAL A 288 12.94 -33.18 -13.95
C VAL A 288 12.57 -31.75 -13.50
N TRP A 289 12.93 -30.74 -14.30
CA TRP A 289 12.64 -29.36 -13.97
C TRP A 289 11.14 -29.04 -13.86
N PRO A 290 10.28 -29.41 -14.82
CA PRO A 290 8.83 -29.30 -14.72
C PRO A 290 8.24 -29.89 -13.44
N MET A 291 8.72 -31.04 -12.99
CA MET A 291 8.26 -31.68 -11.76
C MET A 291 8.58 -30.86 -10.51
N ILE A 292 9.77 -30.28 -10.44
CA ILE A 292 10.20 -29.40 -9.33
C ILE A 292 9.43 -28.09 -9.37
N ALA A 293 9.27 -27.49 -10.54
CA ALA A 293 8.61 -26.19 -10.74
C ALA A 293 7.12 -26.21 -10.36
N PHE A 294 6.46 -27.35 -10.47
CA PHE A 294 5.02 -27.47 -10.21
C PHE A 294 4.63 -27.00 -8.80
N GLY A 295 5.34 -27.44 -7.77
CA GLY A 295 5.09 -27.02 -6.40
C GLY A 295 5.28 -25.51 -6.18
N TRP A 296 6.33 -24.94 -6.78
CA TRP A 296 6.60 -23.52 -6.71
C TRP A 296 5.56 -22.68 -7.45
N VAL A 297 5.12 -23.12 -8.62
CA VAL A 297 4.05 -22.50 -9.40
C VAL A 297 2.73 -22.45 -8.61
N VAL A 298 2.35 -23.57 -7.99
CA VAL A 298 1.14 -23.62 -7.13
C VAL A 298 1.22 -22.58 -6.01
N ASN A 299 2.36 -22.44 -5.37
CA ASN A 299 2.57 -21.44 -4.33
C ASN A 299 2.45 -19.99 -4.87
N LEU A 300 3.03 -19.70 -6.06
CA LEU A 300 2.89 -18.40 -6.70
C LEU A 300 1.43 -18.04 -6.98
N VAL A 301 0.66 -19.00 -7.49
CA VAL A 301 -0.77 -18.80 -7.79
C VAL A 301 -1.58 -18.61 -6.51
N GLN A 302 -1.32 -19.40 -5.46
CA GLN A 302 -2.02 -19.27 -4.19
C GLN A 302 -1.75 -17.91 -3.52
N ARG A 303 -0.49 -17.50 -3.41
CA ARG A 303 -0.12 -16.20 -2.84
C ARG A 303 -0.68 -15.04 -3.67
N GLY A 304 -0.51 -15.09 -4.99
CA GLY A 304 -1.03 -14.06 -5.88
C GLY A 304 -2.54 -13.91 -5.78
N THR A 305 -3.28 -15.03 -5.70
CA THR A 305 -4.75 -15.01 -5.54
C THR A 305 -5.17 -14.41 -4.19
N ALA A 306 -4.50 -14.78 -3.10
CA ALA A 306 -4.78 -14.22 -1.77
C ALA A 306 -4.50 -12.70 -1.75
N SER A 307 -3.37 -12.28 -2.31
CA SER A 307 -3.01 -10.86 -2.41
C SER A 307 -3.97 -10.06 -3.30
N LEU A 308 -4.41 -10.64 -4.42
CA LEU A 308 -5.43 -10.02 -5.29
C LEU A 308 -6.75 -9.82 -4.54
N THR A 309 -7.16 -10.76 -3.70
CA THR A 309 -8.38 -10.61 -2.87
C THR A 309 -8.26 -9.42 -1.91
N ARG A 310 -7.10 -9.21 -1.29
CA ARG A 310 -6.85 -8.05 -0.41
C ARG A 310 -6.81 -6.72 -1.17
N ILE A 311 -6.22 -6.68 -2.36
CA ILE A 311 -6.24 -5.48 -3.21
C ILE A 311 -7.68 -5.18 -3.65
N LYS A 312 -8.42 -6.21 -4.09
CA LYS A 312 -9.81 -6.09 -4.54
C LYS A 312 -10.72 -5.50 -3.47
N SER A 313 -10.54 -5.86 -2.19
CA SER A 313 -11.35 -5.30 -1.10
C SER A 313 -11.23 -3.78 -0.99
N ILE A 314 -10.08 -3.18 -1.34
CA ILE A 314 -9.93 -1.73 -1.40
C ILE A 314 -10.49 -1.16 -2.70
N LEU A 315 -10.28 -1.82 -3.84
CA LEU A 315 -10.80 -1.35 -5.13
C LEU A 315 -12.34 -1.32 -5.16
N GLU A 316 -12.99 -2.22 -4.44
CA GLU A 316 -14.45 -2.31 -4.34
C GLU A 316 -15.03 -1.51 -3.17
N GLU A 317 -14.20 -0.99 -2.26
CA GLU A 317 -14.64 -0.14 -1.15
C GLU A 317 -15.33 1.11 -1.70
N LYS A 318 -16.54 1.39 -1.23
CA LYS A 318 -17.29 2.57 -1.67
C LYS A 318 -16.97 3.75 -0.77
N PRO A 319 -16.67 4.94 -1.34
CA PRO A 319 -16.57 6.15 -0.53
C PRO A 319 -17.87 6.38 0.22
N SER A 320 -17.82 6.68 1.51
CA SER A 320 -19.00 7.08 2.29
C SER A 320 -19.52 8.43 1.85
N ILE A 321 -18.61 9.30 1.35
CA ILE A 321 -18.94 10.60 0.80
C ILE A 321 -18.76 10.52 -0.72
N ALA A 322 -19.87 10.54 -1.44
CA ALA A 322 -19.89 10.50 -2.90
C ALA A 322 -20.36 11.84 -3.48
N GLU A 323 -19.98 12.09 -4.72
CA GLU A 323 -20.52 13.16 -5.54
C GLU A 323 -22.04 12.92 -5.70
N PRO A 324 -22.91 13.91 -5.42
CA PRO A 324 -24.34 13.76 -5.65
C PRO A 324 -24.63 13.62 -7.15
N ALA A 325 -25.60 12.78 -7.52
CA ALA A 325 -25.95 12.53 -8.92
C ALA A 325 -26.37 13.80 -9.68
N ALA A 326 -26.93 14.80 -8.96
CA ALA A 326 -27.26 16.13 -9.47
C ALA A 326 -26.74 17.15 -8.45
N ALA A 327 -25.45 17.48 -8.55
CA ALA A 327 -24.83 18.46 -7.67
C ALA A 327 -25.45 19.83 -7.90
N ARG A 328 -25.88 20.48 -6.81
CA ARG A 328 -26.33 21.85 -6.83
C ARG A 328 -25.15 22.79 -7.05
N PRO A 329 -25.26 23.81 -7.91
CA PRO A 329 -24.25 24.86 -7.99
C PRO A 329 -24.20 25.65 -6.68
N LEU A 330 -23.00 26.04 -6.24
CA LEU A 330 -22.88 26.96 -5.10
C LEU A 330 -23.39 28.34 -5.47
N PRO A 331 -24.03 29.06 -4.52
CA PRO A 331 -24.39 30.47 -4.71
C PRO A 331 -23.15 31.32 -4.99
N GLU A 332 -23.25 32.25 -5.93
CA GLU A 332 -22.17 33.23 -6.20
C GLU A 332 -22.73 34.66 -6.03
N PRO A 333 -22.29 35.44 -5.02
CA PRO A 333 -21.29 35.06 -4.00
C PRO A 333 -21.88 34.16 -2.89
N LEU A 334 -21.07 33.22 -2.36
CA LEU A 334 -21.39 32.47 -1.16
C LEU A 334 -21.41 33.41 0.04
N ARG A 335 -22.48 33.42 0.84
CA ARG A 335 -22.56 34.24 2.06
C ARG A 335 -21.80 33.59 3.21
N GLY A 336 -21.77 32.27 3.24
CA GLY A 336 -21.08 31.47 4.25
C GLY A 336 -21.87 31.36 5.57
N GLU A 337 -23.19 31.49 5.53
CA GLU A 337 -24.07 31.19 6.64
C GLU A 337 -24.07 29.66 6.89
N ILE A 338 -23.89 29.23 8.15
CA ILE A 338 -23.82 27.81 8.50
C ILE A 338 -24.87 27.50 9.57
N GLU A 339 -25.69 26.48 9.34
CA GLU A 339 -26.70 26.04 10.28
C GLU A 339 -26.61 24.51 10.52
N PHE A 340 -26.57 24.12 11.76
CA PHE A 340 -26.66 22.72 12.19
C PHE A 340 -28.06 22.47 12.73
N ARG A 341 -28.77 21.46 12.22
CA ARG A 341 -30.14 21.12 12.62
C ARG A 341 -30.20 19.70 13.15
N GLY A 342 -30.33 19.53 14.46
CA GLY A 342 -30.49 18.25 15.13
C GLY A 342 -29.36 17.26 14.83
N VAL A 343 -28.14 17.74 14.71
CA VAL A 343 -26.99 16.96 14.23
C VAL A 343 -26.56 15.94 15.27
N VAL A 344 -26.52 14.66 14.87
CA VAL A 344 -26.00 13.55 15.67
C VAL A 344 -24.84 12.89 14.90
N VAL A 345 -23.71 12.70 15.59
CA VAL A 345 -22.56 11.93 15.06
C VAL A 345 -22.24 10.81 16.02
N GLU A 346 -22.14 9.59 15.47
CA GLU A 346 -21.80 8.38 16.21
C GLU A 346 -20.44 7.86 15.76
N HIS A 347 -19.57 7.53 16.72
CA HIS A 347 -18.34 6.80 16.52
C HIS A 347 -18.45 5.40 17.13
N PRO A 348 -17.59 4.44 16.78
CA PRO A 348 -17.59 3.11 17.42
C PRO A 348 -17.43 3.17 18.96
N SER A 349 -16.83 4.25 19.49
CA SER A 349 -16.63 4.50 20.92
C SER A 349 -17.80 5.19 21.61
N GLY A 350 -18.84 5.62 20.88
CA GLY A 350 -20.00 6.32 21.43
C GLY A 350 -20.42 7.55 20.60
N ARG A 351 -21.44 8.26 21.09
CA ARG A 351 -21.93 9.50 20.44
C ARG A 351 -20.96 10.65 20.69
N ALA A 352 -20.46 11.25 19.61
CA ALA A 352 -19.61 12.45 19.67
C ALA A 352 -20.44 13.74 19.69
N LEU A 353 -21.55 13.79 18.92
CA LEU A 353 -22.51 14.90 18.90
C LEU A 353 -23.91 14.36 19.14
N ASN A 354 -24.71 15.10 19.91
CA ASN A 354 -26.01 14.67 20.39
C ASN A 354 -27.07 15.76 20.18
N ALA A 355 -27.71 15.76 19.02
CA ALA A 355 -28.73 16.72 18.59
C ALA A 355 -28.27 18.17 18.72
N ILE A 356 -27.18 18.51 18.02
CA ILE A 356 -26.66 19.89 17.97
C ILE A 356 -27.55 20.73 17.06
N ASP A 357 -28.07 21.82 17.60
CA ASP A 357 -28.66 22.92 16.89
C ASP A 357 -27.79 24.17 17.11
N LEU A 358 -27.27 24.76 16.01
CA LEU A 358 -26.34 25.88 16.06
C LEU A 358 -26.42 26.68 14.79
N HIS A 359 -26.44 28.02 14.89
CA HIS A 359 -26.49 28.92 13.76
C HIS A 359 -25.33 29.91 13.77
N ILE A 360 -24.59 29.99 12.66
CA ILE A 360 -23.47 30.90 12.43
C ILE A 360 -23.83 31.82 11.29
N PRO A 361 -24.05 33.13 11.55
CA PRO A 361 -24.34 34.10 10.50
C PRO A 361 -23.18 34.22 9.50
N GLY A 362 -23.50 34.48 8.24
CA GLY A 362 -22.50 34.74 7.20
C GLY A 362 -21.66 35.97 7.55
N GLY A 363 -20.33 35.82 7.49
CA GLY A 363 -19.38 36.88 7.81
C GLY A 363 -19.07 37.05 9.31
N ALA A 364 -19.66 36.25 10.19
CA ALA A 364 -19.40 36.31 11.63
C ALA A 364 -18.15 35.52 12.01
N THR A 365 -17.43 35.97 13.04
CA THR A 365 -16.38 35.23 13.72
C THR A 365 -16.97 34.53 14.94
N VAL A 366 -16.93 33.21 14.95
CA VAL A 366 -17.50 32.39 16.01
C VAL A 366 -16.43 31.56 16.68
N ALA A 367 -16.45 31.52 17.99
CA ALA A 367 -15.57 30.65 18.76
C ALA A 367 -16.32 29.42 19.32
N ILE A 368 -15.65 28.28 19.33
CA ILE A 368 -16.15 27.03 19.91
C ILE A 368 -15.18 26.59 21.00
N VAL A 369 -15.65 26.53 22.24
CA VAL A 369 -14.88 26.14 23.42
C VAL A 369 -15.48 24.90 24.09
N GLY A 370 -14.74 24.25 24.98
CA GLY A 370 -15.21 23.08 25.73
C GLY A 370 -14.08 22.11 26.07
N HIS A 371 -14.37 21.12 26.90
CA HIS A 371 -13.39 20.10 27.29
C HIS A 371 -12.85 19.30 26.11
N THR A 372 -11.65 18.73 26.28
CA THR A 372 -11.12 17.75 25.31
C THR A 372 -12.09 16.57 25.20
N GLY A 373 -12.38 16.14 23.96
CA GLY A 373 -13.35 15.07 23.70
C GLY A 373 -14.82 15.51 23.73
N SER A 374 -15.15 16.80 23.87
CA SER A 374 -16.55 17.29 23.84
C SER A 374 -17.22 17.28 22.45
N GLY A 375 -16.46 17.05 21.36
CA GLY A 375 -16.98 16.96 20.00
C GLY A 375 -16.69 18.18 19.11
N LYS A 376 -15.89 19.15 19.54
CA LYS A 376 -15.57 20.39 18.79
C LYS A 376 -15.01 20.12 17.39
N THR A 377 -13.95 19.34 17.31
CA THR A 377 -13.32 18.94 16.03
C THR A 377 -14.30 18.19 15.14
N THR A 378 -15.10 17.26 15.70
CA THR A 378 -16.14 16.54 14.98
C THR A 378 -17.18 17.49 14.38
N LEU A 379 -17.58 18.52 15.11
CA LEU A 379 -18.55 19.51 14.65
C LEU A 379 -18.04 20.28 13.41
N VAL A 380 -16.80 20.78 13.47
CA VAL A 380 -16.27 21.59 12.36
C VAL A 380 -15.87 20.75 11.14
N GLN A 381 -15.58 19.45 11.30
CA GLN A 381 -15.33 18.54 10.19
C GLN A 381 -16.55 18.25 9.32
N LEU A 382 -17.77 18.50 9.83
CA LEU A 382 -19.02 18.38 9.07
C LEU A 382 -19.17 19.50 8.04
N VAL A 383 -18.62 20.69 8.29
CA VAL A 383 -18.76 21.86 7.39
C VAL A 383 -18.09 21.62 6.04
N PRO A 384 -16.80 21.15 5.95
CA PRO A 384 -16.19 20.76 4.69
C PRO A 384 -16.65 19.36 4.21
N ARG A 385 -17.66 18.79 4.86
CA ARG A 385 -18.16 17.44 4.57
C ARG A 385 -17.01 16.40 4.52
N LEU A 386 -16.19 16.39 5.58
CA LEU A 386 -15.19 15.31 5.77
C LEU A 386 -15.84 14.04 6.33
N MET A 387 -17.02 14.18 6.93
CA MET A 387 -17.93 13.12 7.35
C MET A 387 -19.38 13.62 7.22
N ASP A 388 -20.32 12.70 7.08
CA ASP A 388 -21.75 13.00 7.11
C ASP A 388 -22.31 12.68 8.51
N PRO A 389 -23.29 13.44 9.02
CA PRO A 389 -23.94 13.14 10.29
C PRO A 389 -24.82 11.88 10.20
N ALA A 390 -24.93 11.13 11.31
CA ALA A 390 -25.85 9.99 11.39
C ALA A 390 -27.32 10.41 11.36
N GLN A 391 -27.63 11.57 11.97
CA GLN A 391 -28.96 12.20 11.94
C GLN A 391 -28.81 13.70 11.86
N GLY A 392 -29.85 14.37 11.36
CA GLY A 392 -29.85 15.81 11.17
C GLY A 392 -29.20 16.26 9.86
N SER A 393 -28.94 17.55 9.75
CA SER A 393 -28.40 18.18 8.55
C SER A 393 -27.49 19.36 8.91
N VAL A 394 -26.49 19.60 8.05
CA VAL A 394 -25.66 20.80 8.06
C VAL A 394 -25.98 21.58 6.80
N LEU A 395 -26.39 22.83 6.97
CA LEU A 395 -26.73 23.69 5.85
C LEU A 395 -25.70 24.80 5.70
N ILE A 396 -25.39 25.12 4.44
CA ILE A 396 -24.62 26.31 4.07
C ILE A 396 -25.49 27.15 3.12
N ASP A 397 -25.70 28.40 3.48
CA ASP A 397 -26.61 29.32 2.77
C ASP A 397 -28.00 28.70 2.56
N GLY A 398 -28.54 28.02 3.59
CA GLY A 398 -29.86 27.42 3.61
C GLY A 398 -30.01 26.07 2.90
N HIS A 399 -28.94 25.52 2.33
CA HIS A 399 -28.95 24.25 1.61
C HIS A 399 -28.03 23.21 2.26
N ASP A 400 -28.44 21.94 2.26
CA ASP A 400 -27.69 20.84 2.85
C ASP A 400 -26.35 20.65 2.13
N VAL A 401 -25.27 20.51 2.89
CA VAL A 401 -23.90 20.26 2.35
C VAL A 401 -23.84 19.02 1.46
N ARG A 402 -24.77 18.07 1.64
CA ARG A 402 -24.87 16.85 0.83
C ARG A 402 -25.39 17.09 -0.59
N GLU A 403 -26.04 18.24 -0.83
CA GLU A 403 -26.52 18.63 -2.16
C GLU A 403 -25.40 19.24 -3.03
N TYR A 404 -24.33 19.75 -2.41
CA TYR A 404 -23.21 20.35 -3.12
C TYR A 404 -22.16 19.31 -3.55
N SER A 405 -21.44 19.61 -4.64
CA SER A 405 -20.20 18.89 -4.94
C SER A 405 -19.19 19.09 -3.82
N PRO A 406 -18.66 18.02 -3.21
CA PRO A 406 -17.64 18.14 -2.17
C PRO A 406 -16.41 18.95 -2.63
N ALA A 407 -16.02 18.81 -3.90
CA ALA A 407 -14.90 19.56 -4.46
C ALA A 407 -15.21 21.06 -4.55
N ALA A 408 -16.39 21.45 -5.04
CA ALA A 408 -16.80 22.85 -5.13
C ALA A 408 -16.95 23.48 -3.73
N LEU A 409 -17.60 22.77 -2.81
CA LEU A 409 -17.76 23.22 -1.41
C LEU A 409 -16.41 23.45 -0.73
N ARG A 410 -15.51 22.47 -0.78
CA ARG A 410 -14.19 22.54 -0.17
C ARG A 410 -13.30 23.62 -0.77
N ARG A 411 -13.54 24.03 -2.01
CA ARG A 411 -12.84 25.18 -2.61
C ARG A 411 -13.14 26.50 -1.90
N GLN A 412 -14.29 26.63 -1.28
CA GLN A 412 -14.73 27.82 -0.54
C GLN A 412 -14.35 27.80 0.94
N ILE A 413 -13.72 26.72 1.41
CA ILE A 413 -13.40 26.51 2.82
C ILE A 413 -11.87 26.41 3.01
N GLY A 414 -11.32 27.27 3.87
CA GLY A 414 -9.96 27.12 4.41
C GLY A 414 -10.05 26.36 5.73
N PHE A 415 -9.43 25.22 5.82
CA PHE A 415 -9.46 24.37 7.01
C PHE A 415 -8.04 24.11 7.53
N VAL A 416 -7.79 24.52 8.77
CA VAL A 416 -6.55 24.22 9.49
C VAL A 416 -6.87 23.21 10.60
N PRO A 417 -6.48 21.94 10.43
CA PRO A 417 -6.74 20.90 11.42
C PRO A 417 -5.84 21.03 12.65
N GLN A 418 -6.26 20.45 13.77
CA GLN A 418 -5.50 20.38 15.02
C GLN A 418 -4.12 19.72 14.82
N GLU A 419 -4.08 18.57 14.12
CA GLU A 419 -2.82 17.94 13.72
C GLU A 419 -2.40 18.44 12.34
N THR A 420 -1.38 19.29 12.31
CA THR A 420 -0.85 19.87 11.08
C THR A 420 0.08 18.90 10.36
N ILE A 421 -0.23 18.56 9.11
CA ILE A 421 0.61 17.75 8.23
C ILE A 421 1.24 18.66 7.17
N LEU A 422 2.57 18.54 7.04
CA LEU A 422 3.35 19.13 5.96
C LEU A 422 3.95 18.02 5.10
N PHE A 423 3.99 18.26 3.79
CA PHE A 423 4.56 17.33 2.82
C PHE A 423 6.07 17.52 2.73
N SER A 424 6.77 16.46 2.34
CA SER A 424 8.21 16.47 2.13
C SER A 424 8.56 17.17 0.80
N THR A 425 8.43 18.49 0.80
CA THR A 425 8.63 19.38 -0.34
C THR A 425 9.01 20.77 0.17
N THR A 426 9.13 21.78 -0.68
CA THR A 426 9.50 23.15 -0.27
C THR A 426 8.42 23.79 0.60
N LEU A 427 8.80 24.82 1.37
CA LEU A 427 7.85 25.61 2.15
C LEU A 427 6.82 26.28 1.23
N ALA A 428 7.27 26.84 0.09
CA ALA A 428 6.40 27.42 -0.92
C ALA A 428 5.33 26.44 -1.41
N GLU A 429 5.71 25.23 -1.78
CA GLU A 429 4.79 24.19 -2.25
C GLU A 429 3.85 23.71 -1.13
N ASN A 430 4.31 23.69 0.12
CA ASN A 430 3.44 23.42 1.25
C ASN A 430 2.38 24.50 1.45
N ILE A 431 2.73 25.77 1.29
CA ILE A 431 1.78 26.90 1.41
C ILE A 431 0.82 26.92 0.22
N SER A 432 1.33 26.73 -1.01
CA SER A 432 0.52 26.75 -2.24
C SER A 432 -0.29 25.48 -2.49
N PHE A 433 -0.19 24.47 -1.66
CA PHE A 433 -0.89 23.16 -1.82
C PHE A 433 -2.40 23.28 -2.04
N GLY A 434 -3.04 24.32 -1.52
CA GLY A 434 -4.49 24.54 -1.61
C GLY A 434 -4.95 25.21 -2.92
N VAL A 435 -4.05 25.67 -3.79
CA VAL A 435 -4.35 26.41 -5.01
C VAL A 435 -3.62 25.80 -6.22
N GLU A 436 -4.15 25.99 -7.43
CA GLU A 436 -3.53 25.45 -8.65
C GLU A 436 -2.30 26.25 -9.06
N THR A 437 -2.35 27.58 -8.90
CA THR A 437 -1.24 28.48 -9.20
C THR A 437 -1.21 29.62 -8.18
N ALA A 438 -0.02 30.03 -7.77
CA ALA A 438 0.19 31.21 -6.94
C ALA A 438 1.54 31.81 -7.28
N SER A 439 1.63 33.12 -7.32
CA SER A 439 2.91 33.82 -7.46
C SER A 439 3.70 33.77 -6.15
N GLU A 440 5.02 33.88 -6.24
CA GLU A 440 5.89 33.91 -5.05
C GLU A 440 5.48 35.06 -4.09
N GLU A 441 5.01 36.16 -4.63
CA GLU A 441 4.58 37.31 -3.86
C GLU A 441 3.28 37.04 -3.07
N GLU A 442 2.32 36.30 -3.66
CA GLU A 442 1.11 35.86 -2.97
C GLU A 442 1.43 34.86 -1.85
N ILE A 443 2.34 33.91 -2.12
CA ILE A 443 2.82 32.94 -1.12
C ILE A 443 3.52 33.65 0.04
N ARG A 444 4.38 34.63 -0.26
CA ARG A 444 5.09 35.44 0.76
C ARG A 444 4.11 36.23 1.60
N ARG A 445 3.15 36.92 0.99
CA ARG A 445 2.08 37.65 1.73
C ARG A 445 1.30 36.73 2.65
N ALA A 446 0.91 35.56 2.18
CA ALA A 446 0.19 34.59 3.02
C ALA A 446 1.05 34.10 4.19
N ALA A 447 2.35 33.87 3.96
CA ALA A 447 3.29 33.50 5.01
C ALA A 447 3.47 34.63 6.05
N GLU A 448 3.60 35.88 5.61
CA GLU A 448 3.72 37.04 6.49
C GLU A 448 2.44 37.23 7.36
N MET A 449 1.26 37.11 6.75
CA MET A 449 -0.02 37.18 7.48
C MET A 449 -0.15 36.06 8.52
N ALA A 450 0.41 34.89 8.25
CA ALA A 450 0.45 33.76 9.19
C ALA A 450 1.57 33.89 10.23
N GLY A 451 2.32 35.02 10.27
CA GLY A 451 3.40 35.25 11.22
C GLY A 451 4.71 34.51 10.93
N LEU A 452 4.91 34.02 9.70
CA LEU A 452 6.15 33.35 9.29
C LEU A 452 7.23 34.33 8.79
N GLY A 453 6.96 35.63 8.67
CA GLY A 453 7.92 36.62 8.17
C GLY A 453 9.31 36.52 8.80
N PRO A 454 9.43 36.59 10.15
CA PRO A 454 10.72 36.45 10.83
C PRO A 454 11.41 35.10 10.59
N ASP A 455 10.62 34.02 10.45
CA ASP A 455 11.17 32.68 10.18
C ASP A 455 11.76 32.58 8.77
N LEU A 456 11.12 33.22 7.78
CA LEU A 456 11.61 33.22 6.39
C LEU A 456 13.00 33.82 6.25
N GLU A 457 13.36 34.80 7.11
CA GLU A 457 14.69 35.41 7.15
C GLU A 457 15.76 34.46 7.74
N THR A 458 15.34 33.53 8.59
CA THR A 458 16.22 32.57 9.26
C THR A 458 16.39 31.26 8.49
N PHE A 459 15.46 30.94 7.57
CA PHE A 459 15.54 29.73 6.78
C PHE A 459 16.61 29.83 5.69
N PRO A 460 17.46 28.79 5.50
CA PRO A 460 18.61 28.85 4.59
C PRO A 460 18.26 29.25 3.16
N GLU A 461 17.08 28.84 2.66
CA GLU A 461 16.61 29.10 1.31
C GLU A 461 15.24 29.82 1.30
N GLY A 462 14.85 30.46 2.42
CA GLY A 462 13.58 31.15 2.56
C GLY A 462 12.39 30.26 2.19
N LEU A 463 11.56 30.66 1.24
CA LEU A 463 10.40 29.90 0.75
C LEU A 463 10.78 28.59 0.05
N ASN A 464 12.00 28.45 -0.49
CA ASN A 464 12.47 27.24 -1.15
C ASN A 464 13.08 26.22 -0.19
N THR A 465 13.10 26.51 1.11
CA THR A 465 13.59 25.59 2.13
C THR A 465 12.81 24.28 2.08
N MET A 466 13.53 23.15 1.94
CA MET A 466 12.94 21.81 1.95
C MET A 466 12.47 21.44 3.35
N ILE A 467 11.23 21.02 3.45
CA ILE A 467 10.63 20.51 4.69
C ILE A 467 10.86 18.99 4.74
N GLY A 468 11.39 18.50 5.87
CA GLY A 468 11.58 17.07 6.09
C GLY A 468 10.27 16.30 6.19
N GLU A 469 10.38 14.98 6.24
CA GLU A 469 9.21 14.09 6.34
C GLU A 469 8.34 14.52 7.55
N ARG A 470 7.05 14.80 7.29
CA ARG A 470 6.07 15.32 8.26
C ARG A 470 6.46 16.69 8.86
N GLY A 471 7.36 17.44 8.23
CA GLY A 471 7.82 18.73 8.71
C GLY A 471 8.71 18.65 9.96
N ILE A 472 9.50 17.60 10.10
CA ILE A 472 10.37 17.38 11.28
C ILE A 472 11.38 18.51 11.50
N THR A 473 11.78 19.20 10.43
CA THR A 473 12.72 20.33 10.47
C THR A 473 12.10 21.62 11.02
N LEU A 474 10.78 21.72 11.13
CA LEU A 474 10.07 22.89 11.67
C LEU A 474 9.62 22.66 13.11
N SER A 475 9.60 23.74 13.90
CA SER A 475 8.95 23.74 15.22
C SER A 475 7.43 23.55 15.12
N GLY A 476 6.77 23.17 16.22
CA GLY A 476 5.30 23.02 16.27
C GLY A 476 4.57 24.28 15.80
N GLY A 477 4.99 25.45 16.30
CA GLY A 477 4.42 26.74 15.92
C GLY A 477 4.67 27.11 14.45
N GLN A 478 5.85 26.80 13.90
CA GLN A 478 6.15 27.00 12.47
C GLN A 478 5.27 26.12 11.58
N LYS A 479 5.01 24.86 11.98
CA LYS A 479 4.08 23.96 11.28
C LYS A 479 2.68 24.53 11.24
N GLN A 480 2.17 24.98 12.39
CA GLN A 480 0.83 25.58 12.49
C GLN A 480 0.72 26.84 11.63
N ARG A 481 1.70 27.74 11.71
CA ARG A 481 1.73 28.96 10.88
C ARG A 481 1.78 28.64 9.39
N THR A 482 2.52 27.61 8.97
CA THR A 482 2.54 27.14 7.58
C THR A 482 1.15 26.67 7.12
N ALA A 483 0.42 25.93 7.97
CA ALA A 483 -0.94 25.50 7.64
C ALA A 483 -1.95 26.66 7.60
N ILE A 484 -1.77 27.66 8.47
CA ILE A 484 -2.57 28.88 8.43
C ILE A 484 -2.30 29.64 7.10
N ALA A 485 -1.02 29.82 6.70
CA ALA A 485 -0.66 30.41 5.42
C ALA A 485 -1.30 29.68 4.23
N ARG A 486 -1.28 28.33 4.25
CA ARG A 486 -1.95 27.46 3.25
C ARG A 486 -3.47 27.75 3.16
N ALA A 487 -4.12 27.89 4.29
CA ALA A 487 -5.57 28.16 4.33
C ALA A 487 -5.91 29.56 3.85
N ILE A 488 -5.09 30.55 4.21
CA ILE A 488 -5.29 31.97 3.83
C ILE A 488 -5.05 32.20 2.35
N LEU A 489 -3.99 31.62 1.77
CA LEU A 489 -3.62 31.76 0.37
C LEU A 489 -4.78 31.40 -0.56
N ARG A 490 -5.61 30.45 -0.14
CA ARG A 490 -6.78 30.02 -0.89
C ARG A 490 -7.90 31.08 -0.99
N ASN A 491 -7.83 32.15 -0.20
CA ASN A 491 -8.84 33.18 -0.11
C ASN A 491 -10.28 32.64 0.13
N PRO A 492 -10.50 31.78 1.14
CA PRO A 492 -11.76 31.07 1.33
C PRO A 492 -12.86 31.98 1.85
N ARG A 493 -14.14 31.63 1.60
CA ARG A 493 -15.31 32.34 2.18
C ARG A 493 -15.59 31.89 3.61
N ILE A 494 -15.26 30.67 3.95
CA ILE A 494 -15.38 30.10 5.29
C ILE A 494 -13.97 29.69 5.76
N LEU A 495 -13.53 30.18 6.90
CA LEU A 495 -12.24 29.86 7.51
C LEU A 495 -12.47 29.09 8.80
N ILE A 496 -11.85 27.90 8.94
CA ILE A 496 -11.95 27.06 10.13
C ILE A 496 -10.56 26.85 10.69
N LEU A 497 -10.34 27.26 11.94
CA LEU A 497 -9.09 27.10 12.68
C LEU A 497 -9.35 26.17 13.87
N ASP A 498 -9.00 24.90 13.75
CA ASP A 498 -9.20 23.88 14.78
C ASP A 498 -7.93 23.77 15.64
N ASP A 499 -7.90 24.48 16.76
CA ASP A 499 -6.79 24.57 17.73
C ASP A 499 -5.43 24.91 17.06
N ALA A 500 -5.52 25.73 16.01
CA ALA A 500 -4.44 26.02 15.08
C ALA A 500 -3.32 26.90 15.65
N LEU A 501 -3.49 27.45 16.84
CA LEU A 501 -2.55 28.36 17.53
C LEU A 501 -2.01 27.79 18.83
N SER A 502 -2.35 26.55 19.18
CA SER A 502 -1.98 25.93 20.48
C SER A 502 -0.48 25.80 20.73
N SER A 503 0.33 25.71 19.69
CA SER A 503 1.81 25.60 19.78
C SER A 503 2.52 26.95 19.54
N VAL A 504 1.77 28.05 19.45
CA VAL A 504 2.30 29.40 19.23
C VAL A 504 2.28 30.15 20.55
N ASP A 505 3.30 30.99 20.79
CA ASP A 505 3.34 31.87 21.96
C ASP A 505 2.28 32.98 21.85
N THR A 506 1.87 33.53 22.98
CA THR A 506 0.76 34.50 23.10
C THR A 506 1.01 35.77 22.27
N LEU A 507 2.24 36.28 22.24
CA LEU A 507 2.56 37.49 21.49
C LEU A 507 2.48 37.26 19.97
N THR A 508 2.94 36.10 19.52
CA THR A 508 2.85 35.72 18.10
C THR A 508 1.39 35.39 17.74
N GLU A 509 0.63 34.76 18.62
CA GLU A 509 -0.81 34.51 18.44
C GLU A 509 -1.58 35.80 18.23
N ASP A 510 -1.37 36.83 19.08
CA ASP A 510 -1.99 38.14 18.93
C ASP A 510 -1.65 38.82 17.60
N ARG A 511 -0.38 38.70 17.15
CA ARG A 511 0.04 39.23 15.85
C ARG A 511 -0.67 38.53 14.70
N ILE A 512 -0.83 37.21 14.77
CA ILE A 512 -1.52 36.41 13.75
C ILE A 512 -3.00 36.79 13.72
N LEU A 513 -3.67 36.85 14.88
CA LEU A 513 -5.08 37.21 14.96
C LEU A 513 -5.33 38.64 14.47
N ASN A 514 -4.46 39.60 14.81
CA ASN A 514 -4.55 40.97 14.32
C ASN A 514 -4.25 41.05 12.80
N GLY A 515 -3.30 40.28 12.28
CA GLY A 515 -3.03 40.16 10.85
C GLY A 515 -4.20 39.54 10.09
N LEU A 516 -4.88 38.59 10.70
CA LEU A 516 -6.09 37.94 10.15
C LEU A 516 -7.35 38.79 10.30
N ALA A 517 -7.43 39.69 11.28
CA ALA A 517 -8.63 40.47 11.61
C ALA A 517 -9.21 41.21 10.41
N ALA A 518 -8.35 41.80 9.55
CA ALA A 518 -8.78 42.45 8.32
C ALA A 518 -9.40 41.47 7.32
N GLN A 519 -8.91 40.25 7.28
CA GLN A 519 -9.39 39.17 6.41
C GLN A 519 -10.62 38.44 6.98
N MET A 520 -10.79 38.44 8.30
CA MET A 520 -11.92 37.80 8.97
C MET A 520 -13.21 38.60 8.82
N ARG A 521 -13.15 39.91 8.63
CA ARG A 521 -14.32 40.81 8.56
C ARG A 521 -15.32 40.49 7.47
N ASP A 522 -14.89 39.91 6.36
CA ASP A 522 -15.74 39.56 5.22
C ASP A 522 -15.95 38.05 5.05
N ARG A 523 -15.59 37.24 6.05
CA ARG A 523 -15.65 35.79 6.00
C ARG A 523 -16.28 35.23 7.25
N THR A 524 -16.95 34.09 7.08
CA THR A 524 -17.38 33.32 8.22
C THR A 524 -16.17 32.58 8.80
N THR A 525 -15.83 32.89 10.06
CA THR A 525 -14.65 32.29 10.72
C THR A 525 -15.10 31.47 11.91
N ILE A 526 -14.63 30.22 12.00
CA ILE A 526 -14.83 29.33 13.14
C ILE A 526 -13.48 29.09 13.81
N LEU A 527 -13.36 29.52 15.07
CA LEU A 527 -12.18 29.36 15.90
C LEU A 527 -12.46 28.30 16.97
N ILE A 528 -11.67 27.24 16.99
CA ILE A 528 -11.62 26.34 18.15
C ILE A 528 -10.34 26.66 18.90
N SER A 529 -10.44 27.01 20.16
CA SER A 529 -9.30 27.22 21.05
C SER A 529 -9.65 26.86 22.49
N HIS A 530 -8.61 26.50 23.22
CA HIS A 530 -8.66 26.32 24.66
C HIS A 530 -8.25 27.60 25.41
N ARG A 531 -7.78 28.64 24.68
CA ARG A 531 -7.33 29.91 25.26
C ARG A 531 -8.43 30.96 25.13
N VAL A 532 -8.74 31.60 26.25
CA VAL A 532 -9.78 32.66 26.29
C VAL A 532 -9.30 33.89 25.52
N SER A 533 -8.00 34.23 25.57
CA SER A 533 -7.40 35.32 24.80
C SER A 533 -7.71 35.23 23.29
N THR A 534 -7.70 34.00 22.74
CA THR A 534 -8.00 33.73 21.33
C THR A 534 -9.48 33.97 21.00
N VAL A 535 -10.40 33.68 21.93
CA VAL A 535 -11.84 33.60 21.64
C VAL A 535 -12.65 34.80 22.18
N CYS A 536 -12.07 35.63 23.06
CA CYS A 536 -12.79 36.76 23.69
C CYS A 536 -13.30 37.81 22.69
N ASN A 537 -12.63 37.96 21.53
CA ASN A 537 -12.99 38.90 20.48
C ASN A 537 -13.96 38.32 19.43
N ALA A 538 -14.47 37.09 19.61
CA ALA A 538 -15.45 36.49 18.73
C ALA A 538 -16.85 37.15 18.88
N ASP A 539 -17.57 37.30 17.77
CA ASP A 539 -18.93 37.83 17.79
C ASP A 539 -19.88 36.95 18.59
N ARG A 540 -19.61 35.65 18.62
CA ARG A 540 -20.34 34.64 19.40
C ARG A 540 -19.43 33.51 19.85
N ILE A 541 -19.70 33.01 21.03
CA ILE A 541 -18.98 31.88 21.64
C ILE A 541 -19.99 30.79 21.97
N PHE A 542 -19.69 29.56 21.53
CA PHE A 542 -20.44 28.36 21.85
C PHE A 542 -19.60 27.44 22.75
N VAL A 543 -20.19 27.03 23.86
CA VAL A 543 -19.58 26.03 24.76
C VAL A 543 -20.18 24.67 24.44
N ILE A 544 -19.33 23.73 24.05
CA ILE A 544 -19.73 22.35 23.78
C ILE A 544 -19.35 21.45 24.96
N GLU A 545 -20.37 20.85 25.58
CA GLU A 545 -20.21 19.87 26.64
C GLU A 545 -20.96 18.59 26.30
N ARG A 546 -20.26 17.43 26.36
CA ARG A 546 -20.83 16.08 26.09
C ARG A 546 -21.64 16.00 24.79
N GLY A 547 -21.11 16.65 23.75
CA GLY A 547 -21.74 16.65 22.43
C GLY A 547 -22.99 17.51 22.30
N ARG A 548 -23.24 18.47 23.21
CA ARG A 548 -24.36 19.43 23.17
C ARG A 548 -23.85 20.86 23.33
N VAL A 549 -24.57 21.82 22.82
CA VAL A 549 -24.37 23.24 23.14
C VAL A 549 -24.88 23.47 24.56
N ALA A 550 -23.98 23.77 25.48
CA ALA A 550 -24.28 24.03 26.88
C ALA A 550 -24.52 25.52 27.15
N GLU A 551 -23.67 26.39 26.55
CA GLU A 551 -23.74 27.83 26.72
C GLU A 551 -23.56 28.51 25.35
N GLU A 552 -24.20 29.63 25.14
CA GLU A 552 -24.09 30.46 23.94
C GLU A 552 -24.19 31.94 24.31
N GLY A 553 -23.26 32.77 23.80
CA GLY A 553 -23.29 34.20 24.07
C GLY A 553 -22.06 34.95 23.56
N THR A 554 -21.91 36.18 24.00
CA THR A 554 -20.69 36.99 23.86
C THR A 554 -19.79 36.77 25.07
N HIS A 555 -18.52 37.19 25.00
CA HIS A 555 -17.57 37.11 26.11
C HIS A 555 -18.18 37.67 27.41
N GLU A 556 -18.73 38.87 27.35
CA GLU A 556 -19.31 39.53 28.52
C GLU A 556 -20.52 38.77 29.09
N SER A 557 -21.42 38.31 28.22
CA SER A 557 -22.62 37.59 28.64
C SER A 557 -22.33 36.25 29.27
N LEU A 558 -21.32 35.52 28.76
CA LEU A 558 -20.90 34.24 29.32
C LEU A 558 -20.14 34.37 30.65
N LEU A 559 -19.36 35.43 30.82
CA LEU A 559 -18.77 35.74 32.11
C LEU A 559 -19.83 36.04 33.18
N ALA A 560 -20.88 36.82 32.78
CA ALA A 560 -21.99 37.14 33.69
C ALA A 560 -22.84 35.90 34.04
N LEU A 561 -22.89 34.89 33.16
CA LEU A 561 -23.61 33.62 33.37
C LEU A 561 -22.98 32.77 34.46
N GLY A 562 -21.65 32.90 34.67
CA GLY A 562 -20.91 32.17 35.72
C GLY A 562 -20.84 30.65 35.46
N GLY A 563 -20.89 30.21 34.20
CA GLY A 563 -20.84 28.83 33.81
C GLY A 563 -19.44 28.35 33.44
N TYR A 564 -19.34 27.31 32.58
CA TYR A 564 -18.08 26.70 32.17
C TYR A 564 -17.09 27.72 31.58
N TYR A 565 -17.60 28.65 30.74
CA TYR A 565 -16.76 29.67 30.13
C TYR A 565 -16.11 30.61 31.19
N ALA A 566 -16.89 31.03 32.16
CA ALA A 566 -16.40 31.87 33.25
C ALA A 566 -15.36 31.14 34.10
N ASP A 567 -15.58 29.85 34.43
CA ASP A 567 -14.62 29.00 35.12
C ASP A 567 -13.31 28.84 34.35
N LEU A 568 -13.39 28.65 33.02
CA LEU A 568 -12.22 28.56 32.15
C LEU A 568 -11.41 29.86 32.18
N HIS A 569 -12.09 30.99 32.05
CA HIS A 569 -11.46 32.31 32.09
C HIS A 569 -10.76 32.56 33.45
N GLN A 570 -11.43 32.25 34.54
CA GLN A 570 -10.84 32.44 35.87
C GLN A 570 -9.58 31.58 36.11
N LYS A 571 -9.60 30.34 35.62
CA LYS A 571 -8.44 29.47 35.71
C LYS A 571 -7.25 30.00 34.91
N GLN A 572 -7.48 30.50 33.69
CA GLN A 572 -6.40 31.05 32.87
C GLN A 572 -5.82 32.34 33.45
N LEU A 573 -6.64 33.22 34.01
CA LEU A 573 -6.15 34.40 34.75
C LEU A 573 -5.24 34.02 35.92
N LEU A 574 -5.61 32.99 36.69
CA LEU A 574 -4.80 32.51 37.78
C LEU A 574 -3.47 31.87 37.31
N GLU A 575 -3.47 31.17 36.14
CA GLU A 575 -2.27 30.63 35.53
C GLU A 575 -1.33 31.76 35.07
N GLU A 576 -1.86 32.81 34.43
CA GLU A 576 -1.08 33.99 34.01
C GLU A 576 -0.48 34.75 35.18
N GLU A 577 -1.23 34.91 36.26
CA GLU A 577 -0.73 35.53 37.50
C GLU A 577 0.41 34.70 38.14
N LEU A 578 0.31 33.37 38.10
CA LEU A 578 1.34 32.47 38.61
C LEU A 578 2.62 32.46 37.76
N GLU A 579 2.50 32.61 36.43
CA GLU A 579 3.65 32.70 35.52
C GLU A 579 4.37 34.08 35.60
N ALA A 580 3.68 35.11 36.07
CA ALA A 580 4.22 36.46 36.21
C ALA A 580 5.00 36.66 37.55
N ILE A 581 4.90 35.71 38.48
CA ILE A 581 5.63 35.68 39.76
C ILE A 581 6.91 34.86 39.59
#